data_03c63288ae93cc01b378e1d7bcce5909
#
_entry.id   03c63288ae93cc01b378e1d7bcce5909
#
_cell.length_a   1.000
_cell.length_b   1.000
_cell.length_c   1.000
_cell.angle_alpha   90.00
_cell.angle_beta   90.00
_cell.angle_gamma   90.00
#
_symmetry.space_group_name_H-M   'P 1'
#
loop_
_entity.id
_entity.type
_entity.pdbx_description
1 polymer ?
#
loop_
_entity_poly.entity_id
_entity_poly.type
_entity_poly.pdbx_seq_one_letter_code
_entity_poly.pdbx_strand_id
1 'polypeptide(L)' 'MWLARDKDKTLVLFPDEKPFKDNLHWCAERWIILDEDLFPEVQWSDEEPTKIKLIIDK' A
#
# COMPACT_ATOMS: atom_id res chain seq x y z
N MET A 1 4.61 4.36 -7.50
CA MET A 1 4.09 3.23 -6.69
C MET A 1 3.67 3.70 -5.31
N TRP A 2 2.75 2.99 -4.73
CA TRP A 2 2.18 3.33 -3.44
C TRP A 2 2.08 2.09 -2.58
N LEU A 3 2.28 2.25 -1.27
CA LEU A 3 2.04 1.20 -0.29
C LEU A 3 0.94 1.66 0.65
N ALA A 4 0.08 0.74 1.03
CA ALA A 4 -0.93 1.01 2.04
C ALA A 4 -1.25 -0.27 2.78
N ARG A 5 -1.72 -0.14 4.00
CA ARG A 5 -2.11 -1.27 4.83
C ARG A 5 -3.60 -1.22 5.10
N ASP A 6 -4.26 -2.34 4.89
CA ASP A 6 -5.68 -2.46 5.16
C ASP A 6 -5.94 -2.59 6.66
N LYS A 7 -7.19 -2.44 7.05
CA LYS A 7 -7.59 -2.53 8.45
C LYS A 7 -7.26 -3.90 9.06
N ASP A 8 -7.28 -4.95 8.26
CA ASP A 8 -6.95 -6.31 8.69
C ASP A 8 -5.45 -6.61 8.69
N LYS A 9 -4.62 -5.59 8.51
CA LYS A 9 -3.15 -5.66 8.48
C LYS A 9 -2.56 -6.16 7.17
N THR A 10 -3.36 -6.39 6.16
CA THR A 10 -2.86 -6.77 4.85
C THR A 10 -2.08 -5.62 4.21
N LEU A 11 -0.84 -5.87 3.83
CA LEU A 11 -0.02 -4.90 3.13
C LEU A 11 -0.21 -5.03 1.64
N VAL A 12 -0.49 -3.93 0.98
CA VAL A 12 -0.80 -3.92 -0.45
C VAL A 12 0.05 -2.91 -1.18
N LEU A 13 0.57 -3.32 -2.33
CA LEU A 13 1.32 -2.45 -3.25
C LEU A 13 0.39 -2.06 -4.40
N PHE A 14 0.35 -0.77 -4.69
CA PHE A 14 -0.42 -0.22 -5.81
C PHE A 14 0.56 0.33 -6.85
N PRO A 15 0.82 -0.43 -7.92
CA PRO A 15 1.90 -0.05 -8.86
C PRO A 15 1.59 1.16 -9.73
N ASP A 16 0.32 1.41 -10.04
CA ASP A 16 -0.06 2.43 -11.00
C ASP A 16 -0.67 3.67 -10.37
N GLU A 17 -1.85 3.55 -9.80
CA GLU A 17 -2.63 4.67 -9.31
C GLU A 17 -2.47 4.86 -7.81
N LYS A 18 -2.63 6.11 -7.38
CA LYS A 18 -2.75 6.39 -5.96
C LYS A 18 -4.05 5.76 -5.44
N PRO A 19 -3.96 4.87 -4.44
CA PRO A 19 -5.17 4.26 -3.89
C PRO A 19 -5.99 5.26 -3.08
N PHE A 20 -7.26 4.97 -2.91
CA PHE A 20 -8.12 5.73 -2.00
C PHE A 20 -8.61 4.81 -0.89
N LYS A 21 -8.86 5.41 0.27
CA LYS A 21 -9.24 4.67 1.47
C LYS A 21 -10.74 4.48 1.54
N ASP A 22 -11.16 3.24 1.73
CA ASP A 22 -12.55 2.87 1.99
C ASP A 22 -12.69 2.55 3.48
N ASN A 23 -13.83 1.99 3.89
CA ASN A 23 -14.11 1.68 5.28
C ASN A 23 -13.18 0.63 5.88
N LEU A 24 -12.75 -0.35 5.09
CA LEU A 24 -11.97 -1.49 5.56
C LEU A 24 -10.65 -1.69 4.83
N HIS A 25 -10.44 -1.02 3.72
CA HIS A 25 -9.24 -1.25 2.92
C HIS A 25 -8.97 -0.11 1.95
N TRP A 26 -7.80 -0.13 1.36
CA TRP A 26 -7.42 0.78 0.31
C TRP A 26 -7.80 0.18 -1.04
N CYS A 27 -8.25 1.00 -1.96
CA CYS A 27 -8.75 0.56 -3.25
C CYS A 27 -8.05 1.28 -4.39
N ALA A 28 -7.72 0.52 -5.42
CA ALA A 28 -7.25 1.04 -6.71
C ALA A 28 -7.52 -0.03 -7.76
N GLU A 29 -7.33 0.33 -9.01
CA GLU A 29 -7.62 -0.59 -10.10
C GLU A 29 -6.73 -1.83 -10.08
N ARG A 30 -5.45 -1.66 -9.70
CA ARG A 30 -4.49 -2.77 -9.63
C ARG A 30 -3.81 -2.78 -8.28
N TRP A 31 -3.60 -3.97 -7.74
CA TRP A 31 -2.93 -4.12 -6.45
C TRP A 31 -2.20 -5.45 -6.40
N ILE A 32 -1.17 -5.50 -5.55
CA ILE A 32 -0.39 -6.71 -5.29
C ILE A 32 -0.30 -6.85 -3.78
N ILE A 33 -0.67 -8.01 -3.25
CA ILE A 33 -0.58 -8.29 -1.82
C ILE A 33 0.85 -8.69 -1.48
N LEU A 34 1.42 -8.03 -0.49
CA LEU A 34 2.77 -8.31 0.00
C LEU A 34 2.71 -9.00 1.36
N ASP A 35 3.87 -9.50 1.81
CA ASP A 35 4.01 -10.06 3.15
C ASP A 35 3.70 -8.98 4.19
N GLU A 36 2.81 -9.29 5.13
CA GLU A 36 2.39 -8.33 6.15
C GLU A 36 3.53 -7.90 7.10
N ASP A 37 4.60 -8.66 7.16
CA ASP A 37 5.77 -8.32 7.99
C ASP A 37 6.67 -7.26 7.34
N LEU A 38 6.48 -6.97 6.07
CA LEU A 38 7.24 -5.93 5.39
C LEU A 38 6.70 -4.55 5.74
N PHE A 39 7.58 -3.56 5.72
CA PHE A 39 7.21 -2.15 5.89
C PHE A 39 6.31 -1.90 7.11
N PRO A 40 6.77 -2.21 8.33
CA PRO A 40 5.94 -2.05 9.52
C PRO A 40 5.52 -0.60 9.80
N GLU A 41 6.21 0.38 9.23
CA GLU A 41 5.86 1.79 9.34
C GLU A 41 4.59 2.17 8.57
N VAL A 42 4.18 1.33 7.61
CA VAL A 42 2.94 1.55 6.85
C VAL A 42 1.78 0.96 7.64
N GLN A 43 0.83 1.80 8.05
CA GLN A 43 -0.26 1.39 8.93
C GLN A 43 -1.62 1.80 8.38
N TRP A 44 -2.66 1.11 8.83
CA TRP A 44 -4.04 1.45 8.47
C TRP A 44 -4.42 2.85 8.95
N SER A 45 -3.88 3.27 10.08
CA SER A 45 -4.17 4.59 10.65
C SER A 45 -3.62 5.75 9.82
N ASP A 46 -2.76 5.48 8.85
CA ASP A 46 -2.24 6.51 7.97
C ASP A 46 -3.37 7.12 7.14
N GLU A 47 -3.40 8.44 7.06
CA GLU A 47 -4.43 9.14 6.27
C GLU A 47 -4.11 9.11 4.78
N GLU A 48 -2.85 8.94 4.42
CA GLU A 48 -2.38 8.93 3.05
C GLU A 48 -1.59 7.65 2.79
N PRO A 49 -1.61 7.13 1.57
CA PRO A 49 -0.74 6.01 1.24
C PRO A 49 0.71 6.45 1.16
N THR A 50 1.61 5.52 1.39
CA THR A 50 3.04 5.80 1.33
C THR A 50 3.52 5.73 -0.12
N LYS A 51 4.08 6.84 -0.60
CA LYS A 51 4.65 6.87 -1.94
C LYS A 51 6.03 6.26 -1.93
N ILE A 52 6.28 5.33 -2.84
CA ILE A 52 7.59 4.71 -2.98
C ILE A 52 8.09 4.83 -4.41
N LYS A 53 9.41 4.80 -4.55
CA LYS A 53 10.05 4.73 -5.85
C LYS A 53 10.61 3.35 -6.07
N LEU A 54 10.40 2.82 -7.25
CA LEU A 54 11.10 1.62 -7.67
C LEU A 54 12.43 2.05 -8.27
N ILE A 55 13.52 1.68 -7.62
CA ILE A 55 14.85 1.92 -8.15
C ILE A 55 15.30 0.63 -8.82
N ILE A 56 15.47 0.69 -10.13
CA ILE A 56 16.02 -0.44 -10.86
C ILE A 56 17.50 -0.21 -10.97
N ASP A 57 18.26 -1.04 -10.28
CA ASP A 57 19.70 -1.03 -10.32
C ASP A 57 20.15 -2.06 -11.35
N LYS A 58 20.88 -1.60 -12.31
CA LYS A 58 21.39 -2.48 -13.37
C LYS A 58 22.86 -2.70 -13.20
#